data_ade91b2f9e6c1984e23df9dad14a6404
#
_entry.id   ade91b2f9e6c1984e23df9dad14a6404
#
_cell.length_a   1.000
_cell.length_b   1.000
_cell.length_c   1.000
_cell.angle_alpha   90.00
_cell.angle_beta   90.00
_cell.angle_gamma   90.00
#
_symmetry.space_group_name_H-M   'P 1'
#
loop_
_entity.id
_entity.type
_entity.pdbx_description
1 polymer ?
#
loop_
_entity_poly.entity_id
_entity_poly.type
_entity_poly.pdbx_seq_one_letter_code
_entity_poly.pdbx_strand_id
1 'polypeptide(L)'
;RRPCAPPPRTRCTGWTCDAPVGECVAESGWGGGGGAGRRRIGAAGYSADVLGFSDAAFTLLRDLIAQRVGVHFADDRRDMLADKLSELLVARGMTSYLDYYYLLRYDADADRHWSDLMERLAVPETFFWRQHEQILALASTVAPAHFARRPRAPLRIWSAACCTGEEPVSLAIALAEAGLLAARPIEIVASDGSAALIERARRGLYGERSFRQLPPAMR
;
A
#
# COMPACT_ATOMS: atom_id res chain seq x y z
N ARG A 1 -20.11 18.85 35.21
CA ARG A 1 -19.45 18.58 33.92
C ARG A 1 -19.07 17.10 33.90
N ARG A 2 -19.77 16.29 33.10
CA ARG A 2 -19.45 14.88 32.92
C ARG A 2 -18.31 14.81 31.87
N PRO A 3 -17.32 13.91 32.05
CA PRO A 3 -16.28 13.71 31.04
C PRO A 3 -16.86 13.09 29.78
N CYS A 4 -16.47 13.61 28.64
CA CYS A 4 -16.83 13.07 27.30
C CYS A 4 -16.31 11.64 27.16
N ALA A 5 -17.15 10.73 26.70
CA ALA A 5 -16.75 9.37 26.39
C ALA A 5 -15.78 9.37 25.20
N PRO A 6 -14.74 8.54 25.18
CA PRO A 6 -13.80 8.47 24.07
C PRO A 6 -14.50 7.95 22.80
N PRO A 7 -14.07 8.41 21.62
CA PRO A 7 -14.63 7.97 20.34
C PRO A 7 -14.36 6.47 20.11
N PRO A 8 -15.22 5.79 19.32
CA PRO A 8 -15.08 4.37 19.05
C PRO A 8 -13.77 4.08 18.32
N ARG A 9 -13.09 3.03 18.79
CA ARG A 9 -11.78 2.59 18.26
C ARG A 9 -11.96 2.05 16.84
N THR A 10 -11.28 2.64 15.88
CA THR A 10 -11.09 2.09 14.54
C THR A 10 -10.07 0.94 14.62
N ARG A 11 -10.51 -0.31 14.42
CA ARG A 11 -9.61 -1.47 14.29
C ARG A 11 -9.25 -1.67 12.83
N CYS A 12 -8.00 -1.42 12.50
CA CYS A 12 -7.41 -1.95 11.27
C CYS A 12 -6.74 -3.29 11.60
N THR A 13 -7.06 -4.38 10.91
CA THR A 13 -6.38 -5.69 11.11
C THR A 13 -4.93 -5.56 10.67
N GLY A 14 -4.01 -5.79 11.58
CA GLY A 14 -2.58 -5.49 11.42
C GLY A 14 -2.15 -4.14 11.98
N TRP A 15 -3.09 -3.33 12.48
CA TRP A 15 -2.84 -2.06 13.16
C TRP A 15 -3.49 -2.11 14.55
N THR A 16 -2.71 -2.28 15.57
CA THR A 16 -3.13 -1.98 16.94
C THR A 16 -2.78 -0.53 17.20
N CYS A 17 -3.75 0.37 17.08
CA CYS A 17 -3.60 1.72 17.63
C CYS A 17 -4.01 1.68 19.10
N ASP A 18 -3.05 1.48 20.00
CA ASP A 18 -3.17 1.73 21.44
C ASP A 18 -2.58 3.10 21.82
N ALA A 19 -2.88 4.14 21.04
CA ALA A 19 -2.54 5.51 21.42
C ALA A 19 -3.79 6.40 21.36
N PRO A 20 -4.07 7.20 22.39
CA PRO A 20 -5.15 8.18 22.34
C PRO A 20 -4.79 9.28 21.32
N VAL A 21 -5.80 9.68 20.54
CA VAL A 21 -5.70 10.82 19.65
C VAL A 21 -5.50 12.09 20.50
N GLY A 22 -4.28 12.61 20.50
CA GLY A 22 -3.96 13.84 21.21
C GLY A 22 -2.45 13.97 21.42
N GLU A 23 -1.90 15.01 20.78
CA GLU A 23 -0.53 15.50 20.93
C GLU A 23 0.57 14.82 20.10
N CYS A 24 0.67 15.23 18.83
CA CYS A 24 1.95 15.32 18.13
C CYS A 24 2.47 16.75 18.26
N VAL A 25 3.40 16.97 19.18
CA VAL A 25 4.19 18.21 19.26
C VAL A 25 5.27 18.14 18.19
N ALA A 26 5.26 19.07 17.26
CA ALA A 26 6.33 19.24 16.28
C ALA A 26 7.56 19.81 17.00
N GLU A 27 8.60 19.02 17.19
CA GLU A 27 9.92 19.55 17.50
C GLU A 27 10.71 19.79 16.22
N SER A 28 10.94 21.06 15.95
CA SER A 28 11.86 21.57 14.95
C SER A 28 13.31 21.35 15.41
N GLY A 29 14.01 20.44 14.77
CA GLY A 29 15.45 20.24 14.94
C GLY A 29 16.13 20.07 13.59
N TRP A 30 16.55 21.17 12.97
CA TRP A 30 17.50 21.17 11.86
C TRP A 30 18.91 21.10 12.45
N GLY A 31 19.54 19.92 12.31
CA GLY A 31 20.98 19.74 12.54
C GLY A 31 21.63 19.32 11.22
N GLY A 32 22.39 20.22 10.59
CA GLY A 32 23.19 19.92 9.41
C GLY A 32 24.37 19.02 9.76
N GLY A 33 24.64 18.03 8.91
CA GLY A 33 25.83 17.18 8.96
C GLY A 33 26.16 16.69 7.56
N GLY A 34 27.18 17.26 6.95
CA GLY A 34 27.71 16.83 5.66
C GLY A 34 28.28 15.43 5.73
N GLY A 35 28.05 14.62 4.71
CA GLY A 35 28.57 13.27 4.59
C GLY A 35 28.53 12.79 3.16
N ALA A 36 29.70 12.87 2.52
CA ALA A 36 30.22 12.06 1.41
C ALA A 36 29.21 11.55 0.38
N GLY A 37 29.26 12.16 -0.78
CA GLY A 37 28.60 11.69 -2.00
C GLY A 37 28.94 10.24 -2.31
N ARG A 38 28.05 9.32 -1.96
CA ARG A 38 27.96 8.03 -2.62
C ARG A 38 27.45 8.31 -4.03
N ARG A 39 28.37 8.29 -5.00
CA ARG A 39 28.01 8.20 -6.41
C ARG A 39 26.98 7.09 -6.53
N ARG A 40 25.74 7.43 -6.87
CA ARG A 40 24.81 6.46 -7.44
C ARG A 40 25.51 5.95 -8.70
N ILE A 41 26.05 4.75 -8.62
CA ILE A 41 26.36 3.97 -9.82
C ILE A 41 24.96 3.75 -10.41
N GLY A 42 24.64 4.52 -11.45
CA GLY A 42 23.41 4.36 -12.19
C GLY A 42 23.32 2.89 -12.60
N ALA A 43 22.13 2.32 -12.54
CA ALA A 43 21.80 1.02 -13.10
C ALA A 43 21.89 1.10 -14.64
N ALA A 44 23.03 1.51 -15.17
CA ALA A 44 23.35 1.52 -16.58
C ALA A 44 23.99 0.16 -16.89
N GLY A 45 23.22 -0.75 -17.46
CA GLY A 45 23.77 -1.79 -18.29
C GLY A 45 23.67 -3.24 -17.86
N TYR A 46 22.78 -3.61 -16.95
CA TYR A 46 22.37 -5.03 -16.88
C TYR A 46 21.06 -5.18 -17.66
N SER A 47 21.20 -5.35 -18.99
CA SER A 47 20.04 -5.73 -19.81
C SER A 47 19.56 -7.14 -19.44
N ALA A 48 18.29 -7.42 -19.61
CA ALA A 48 17.71 -8.75 -19.41
C ALA A 48 18.53 -9.87 -20.08
N ASP A 49 19.16 -9.55 -21.20
CA ASP A 49 20.02 -10.47 -21.97
C ASP A 49 21.31 -10.84 -21.24
N VAL A 50 21.93 -9.91 -20.50
CA VAL A 50 23.16 -10.16 -19.74
C VAL A 50 22.93 -11.11 -18.56
N LEU A 51 21.74 -11.05 -17.94
CA LEU A 51 21.37 -11.92 -16.83
C LEU A 51 20.66 -13.20 -17.28
N GLY A 52 20.55 -13.44 -18.60
CA GLY A 52 19.98 -14.68 -19.15
C GLY A 52 18.49 -14.83 -18.90
N PHE A 53 17.68 -13.76 -19.08
CA PHE A 53 16.23 -13.84 -18.99
C PHE A 53 15.64 -14.50 -20.24
N SER A 54 15.82 -15.81 -20.34
CA SER A 54 15.27 -16.62 -21.44
C SER A 54 13.75 -16.69 -21.37
N ASP A 55 13.09 -17.07 -22.49
CA ASP A 55 11.65 -17.28 -22.53
C ASP A 55 11.18 -18.35 -21.53
N ALA A 56 12.00 -19.37 -21.30
CA ALA A 56 11.73 -20.40 -20.30
C ALA A 56 11.77 -19.82 -18.87
N ALA A 57 12.77 -18.99 -18.52
CA ALA A 57 12.87 -18.34 -17.22
C ALA A 57 11.71 -17.33 -17.01
N PHE A 58 11.34 -16.58 -18.06
CA PHE A 58 10.19 -15.69 -18.03
C PHE A 58 8.90 -16.46 -17.72
N THR A 59 8.63 -17.54 -18.45
CA THR A 59 7.41 -18.34 -18.26
C THR A 59 7.34 -18.90 -16.84
N LEU A 60 8.44 -19.47 -16.34
CA LEU A 60 8.49 -20.03 -14.99
C LEU A 60 8.23 -18.98 -13.90
N LEU A 61 8.88 -17.81 -14.00
CA LEU A 61 8.72 -16.73 -13.02
C LEU A 61 7.33 -16.08 -13.11
N ARG A 62 6.85 -15.81 -14.34
CA ARG A 62 5.50 -15.29 -14.58
C ARG A 62 4.42 -16.15 -13.94
N ASP A 63 4.48 -17.47 -14.22
CA ASP A 63 3.48 -18.41 -13.74
C ASP A 63 3.56 -18.60 -12.22
N LEU A 64 4.77 -18.62 -11.67
CA LEU A 64 4.98 -18.66 -10.22
C LEU A 64 4.42 -17.41 -9.52
N ILE A 65 4.67 -16.22 -10.08
CA ILE A 65 4.13 -14.95 -9.57
C ILE A 65 2.60 -14.96 -9.67
N ALA A 66 2.05 -15.35 -10.81
CA ALA A 66 0.60 -15.42 -11.00
C ALA A 66 -0.08 -16.37 -10.01
N GLN A 67 0.52 -17.53 -9.74
CA GLN A 67 0.00 -18.50 -8.77
C GLN A 67 0.04 -18.00 -7.33
N ARG A 68 1.12 -17.31 -6.94
CA ARG A 68 1.32 -16.90 -5.54
C ARG A 68 0.60 -15.60 -5.19
N VAL A 69 0.60 -14.63 -6.11
CA VAL A 69 0.13 -13.26 -5.81
C VAL A 69 -0.97 -12.75 -6.74
N GLY A 70 -1.38 -13.53 -7.73
CA GLY A 70 -2.45 -13.17 -8.67
C GLY A 70 -2.06 -12.12 -9.72
N VAL A 71 -0.80 -11.71 -9.79
CA VAL A 71 -0.32 -10.74 -10.79
C VAL A 71 0.15 -11.48 -12.03
N HIS A 72 -0.49 -11.22 -13.16
CA HIS A 72 -0.13 -11.82 -14.45
C HIS A 72 0.62 -10.82 -15.33
N PHE A 73 1.71 -11.27 -15.94
CA PHE A 73 2.47 -10.55 -16.94
C PHE A 73 2.22 -11.17 -18.32
N ALA A 74 1.64 -10.40 -19.24
CA ALA A 74 1.50 -10.81 -20.63
C ALA A 74 2.88 -10.89 -21.31
N ASP A 75 2.96 -11.59 -22.44
CA ASP A 75 4.25 -11.86 -23.11
C ASP A 75 4.96 -10.56 -23.55
N ASP A 76 4.21 -9.52 -23.93
CA ASP A 76 4.72 -8.18 -24.25
C ASP A 76 5.26 -7.41 -23.03
N ARG A 77 5.10 -7.92 -21.81
CA ARG A 77 5.57 -7.33 -20.56
C ARG A 77 6.83 -8.00 -20.00
N ARG A 78 7.48 -8.84 -20.80
CA ARG A 78 8.71 -9.54 -20.42
C ARG A 78 9.80 -8.59 -19.94
N ASP A 79 10.09 -7.55 -20.70
CA ASP A 79 11.15 -6.59 -20.37
C ASP A 79 10.83 -5.81 -19.09
N MET A 80 9.55 -5.45 -18.90
CA MET A 80 9.12 -4.80 -17.66
C MET A 80 9.30 -5.71 -16.43
N LEU A 81 9.04 -7.00 -16.56
CA LEU A 81 9.30 -7.96 -15.47
C LEU A 81 10.80 -8.12 -15.25
N ALA A 82 11.58 -8.23 -16.33
CA ALA A 82 13.03 -8.31 -16.26
C ALA A 82 13.65 -7.13 -15.51
N ASP A 83 13.24 -5.91 -15.84
CA ASP A 83 13.71 -4.69 -15.16
C ASP A 83 13.41 -4.71 -13.66
N LYS A 84 12.18 -5.08 -13.29
CA LYS A 84 11.77 -5.16 -11.88
C LYS A 84 12.57 -6.22 -11.09
N LEU A 85 12.87 -7.35 -11.72
CA LEU A 85 13.60 -8.45 -11.10
C LEU A 85 15.10 -8.21 -11.08
N SER A 86 15.68 -7.57 -12.10
CA SER A 86 17.13 -7.35 -12.23
C SER A 86 17.71 -6.64 -11.01
N GLU A 87 17.02 -5.64 -10.47
CA GLU A 87 17.46 -4.94 -9.27
C GLU A 87 17.54 -5.87 -8.05
N LEU A 88 16.59 -6.80 -7.92
CA LEU A 88 16.58 -7.78 -6.84
C LEU A 88 17.70 -8.82 -6.98
N LEU A 89 17.97 -9.25 -8.21
CA LEU A 89 19.07 -10.16 -8.49
C LEU A 89 20.42 -9.51 -8.17
N VAL A 90 20.65 -8.30 -8.68
CA VAL A 90 21.89 -7.55 -8.45
C VAL A 90 22.12 -7.28 -6.96
N ALA A 91 21.08 -6.89 -6.23
CA ALA A 91 21.15 -6.65 -4.79
C ALA A 91 21.55 -7.90 -3.98
N ARG A 92 21.31 -9.09 -4.53
CA ARG A 92 21.63 -10.40 -3.93
C ARG A 92 22.92 -11.03 -4.51
N GLY A 93 23.58 -10.36 -5.45
CA GLY A 93 24.74 -10.92 -6.14
C GLY A 93 24.40 -12.11 -7.04
N MET A 94 23.14 -12.24 -7.47
CA MET A 94 22.65 -13.31 -8.36
C MET A 94 22.87 -12.89 -9.81
N THR A 95 23.19 -13.88 -10.64
CA THR A 95 23.46 -13.69 -12.07
C THR A 95 22.48 -14.41 -12.98
N SER A 96 21.47 -15.09 -12.40
CA SER A 96 20.51 -15.90 -13.16
C SER A 96 19.10 -15.72 -12.62
N TYR A 97 18.16 -15.47 -13.53
CA TYR A 97 16.72 -15.45 -13.20
C TYR A 97 16.18 -16.83 -12.80
N LEU A 98 16.79 -17.89 -13.31
CA LEU A 98 16.42 -19.25 -12.92
C LEU A 98 16.82 -19.55 -11.47
N ASP A 99 17.97 -19.07 -11.03
CA ASP A 99 18.38 -19.19 -9.62
C ASP A 99 17.40 -18.41 -8.71
N TYR A 100 16.93 -17.25 -9.16
CA TYR A 100 15.93 -16.48 -8.43
C TYR A 100 14.58 -17.20 -8.38
N TYR A 101 14.18 -17.91 -9.45
CA TYR A 101 13.00 -18.79 -9.43
C TYR A 101 13.14 -19.89 -8.37
N TYR A 102 14.30 -20.54 -8.29
CA TYR A 102 14.55 -21.58 -7.28
C TYR A 102 14.55 -21.01 -5.85
N LEU A 103 15.10 -19.81 -5.67
CA LEU A 103 15.06 -19.09 -4.40
C LEU A 103 13.61 -18.85 -3.95
N LEU A 104 12.77 -18.31 -4.83
CA LEU A 104 11.36 -18.03 -4.50
C LEU A 104 10.56 -19.31 -4.20
N ARG A 105 10.95 -20.44 -4.79
CA ARG A 105 10.18 -21.67 -4.73
C ARG A 105 10.59 -22.60 -3.60
N TYR A 106 11.87 -22.65 -3.26
CA TYR A 106 12.42 -23.72 -2.43
C TYR A 106 13.28 -23.24 -1.26
N ASP A 107 13.59 -21.95 -1.17
CA ASP A 107 14.38 -21.43 -0.05
C ASP A 107 13.60 -21.49 1.27
N ALA A 108 14.31 -21.71 2.38
CA ALA A 108 13.70 -21.74 3.70
C ALA A 108 13.08 -20.38 4.09
N ASP A 109 13.67 -19.28 3.59
CA ASP A 109 13.22 -17.89 3.80
C ASP A 109 12.39 -17.36 2.62
N ALA A 110 11.74 -18.24 1.84
CA ALA A 110 10.99 -17.86 0.64
C ALA A 110 9.98 -16.71 0.90
N ASP A 111 9.32 -16.68 2.04
CA ASP A 111 8.35 -15.64 2.37
C ASP A 111 8.99 -14.24 2.44
N ARG A 112 10.24 -14.13 2.89
CA ARG A 112 11.00 -12.88 2.85
C ARG A 112 11.32 -12.46 1.42
N HIS A 113 11.73 -13.39 0.59
CA HIS A 113 12.02 -13.11 -0.82
C HIS A 113 10.76 -12.71 -1.59
N TRP A 114 9.61 -13.30 -1.26
CA TRP A 114 8.31 -12.89 -1.79
C TRP A 114 7.92 -11.49 -1.33
N SER A 115 8.17 -11.14 -0.07
CA SER A 115 7.92 -9.78 0.44
C SER A 115 8.74 -8.73 -0.34
N ASP A 116 10.04 -8.98 -0.53
CA ASP A 116 10.92 -8.10 -1.31
C ASP A 116 10.48 -7.99 -2.77
N LEU A 117 10.00 -9.09 -3.36
CA LEU A 117 9.45 -9.09 -4.71
C LEU A 117 8.17 -8.25 -4.78
N MET A 118 7.24 -8.41 -3.83
CA MET A 118 6.01 -7.63 -3.77
C MET A 118 6.26 -6.14 -3.69
N GLU A 119 7.28 -5.70 -2.92
CA GLU A 119 7.70 -4.29 -2.87
C GLU A 119 8.10 -3.76 -4.25
N ARG A 120 8.72 -4.59 -5.09
CA ARG A 120 9.14 -4.22 -6.45
C ARG A 120 8.00 -4.29 -7.47
N LEU A 121 7.08 -5.23 -7.30
CA LEU A 121 5.93 -5.37 -8.20
C LEU A 121 4.88 -4.29 -7.94
N ALA A 122 4.76 -3.84 -6.70
CA ALA A 122 3.80 -2.81 -6.30
C ALA A 122 4.00 -1.51 -7.11
N VAL A 123 2.90 -0.95 -7.58
CA VAL A 123 2.85 0.38 -8.20
C VAL A 123 2.10 1.30 -7.23
N PRO A 124 2.80 2.11 -6.42
CA PRO A 124 2.18 2.93 -5.39
C PRO A 124 1.50 4.16 -6.01
N GLU A 125 0.32 3.97 -6.58
CA GLU A 125 -0.49 5.04 -7.17
C GLU A 125 -1.75 5.26 -6.34
N THR A 126 -1.70 6.25 -5.47
CA THR A 126 -2.82 6.65 -4.61
C THR A 126 -2.81 8.15 -4.33
N PHE A 127 -3.96 8.71 -3.99
CA PHE A 127 -4.15 10.08 -3.56
C PHE A 127 -5.54 10.25 -2.92
N PHE A 128 -5.72 11.27 -2.09
CA PHE A 128 -7.01 11.57 -1.48
C PHE A 128 -8.09 11.84 -2.53
N TRP A 129 -9.27 11.28 -2.30
CA TRP A 129 -10.43 11.38 -3.19
C TRP A 129 -10.22 10.73 -4.58
N ARG A 130 -9.28 9.81 -4.70
CA ARG A 130 -9.24 8.94 -5.88
C ARG A 130 -10.56 8.18 -5.96
N GLN A 131 -11.18 8.18 -7.17
CA GLN A 131 -12.51 7.61 -7.38
C GLN A 131 -13.59 8.25 -6.48
N HIS A 132 -13.56 9.56 -6.38
CA HIS A 132 -14.42 10.39 -5.55
C HIS A 132 -15.91 10.00 -5.57
N GLU A 133 -16.48 9.72 -6.75
CA GLU A 133 -17.88 9.32 -6.89
C GLU A 133 -18.23 8.03 -6.12
N GLN A 134 -17.30 7.07 -6.10
CA GLN A 134 -17.48 5.81 -5.37
C GLN A 134 -17.43 6.04 -3.86
N ILE A 135 -16.53 6.90 -3.39
CA ILE A 135 -16.41 7.29 -1.99
C ILE A 135 -17.71 7.99 -1.54
N LEU A 136 -18.21 8.92 -2.33
CA LEU A 136 -19.47 9.59 -2.05
C LEU A 136 -20.67 8.62 -2.08
N ALA A 137 -20.73 7.70 -3.03
CA ALA A 137 -21.80 6.69 -3.11
C ALA A 137 -21.79 5.78 -1.87
N LEU A 138 -20.63 5.46 -1.32
CA LEU A 138 -20.56 4.72 -0.06
C LEU A 138 -21.23 5.50 1.08
N ALA A 139 -20.91 6.77 1.25
CA ALA A 139 -21.42 7.59 2.34
C ALA A 139 -22.91 7.97 2.17
N SER A 140 -23.34 8.28 0.93
CA SER A 140 -24.68 8.78 0.65
C SER A 140 -25.74 7.70 0.35
N THR A 141 -25.30 6.52 -0.10
CA THR A 141 -26.22 5.48 -0.58
C THR A 141 -26.01 4.15 0.15
N VAL A 142 -24.80 3.62 0.13
CA VAL A 142 -24.53 2.25 0.64
C VAL A 142 -24.67 2.19 2.15
N ALA A 143 -24.02 3.11 2.88
CA ALA A 143 -24.07 3.12 4.34
C ALA A 143 -25.46 3.42 4.89
N PRO A 144 -26.23 4.42 4.39
CA PRO A 144 -27.62 4.62 4.78
C PRO A 144 -28.51 3.40 4.51
N ALA A 145 -28.39 2.77 3.33
CA ALA A 145 -29.15 1.58 2.98
C ALA A 145 -28.83 0.37 3.90
N HIS A 146 -27.54 0.21 4.29
CA HIS A 146 -27.16 -0.82 5.24
C HIS A 146 -27.86 -0.60 6.59
N PHE A 147 -27.78 0.61 7.14
CA PHE A 147 -28.37 0.91 8.46
C PHE A 147 -29.88 0.99 8.46
N ALA A 148 -30.52 1.28 7.33
CA ALA A 148 -31.97 1.16 7.19
C ALA A 148 -32.43 -0.29 7.35
N ARG A 149 -31.68 -1.25 6.80
CA ARG A 149 -31.99 -2.68 6.88
C ARG A 149 -31.50 -3.33 8.19
N ARG A 150 -30.39 -2.85 8.74
CA ARG A 150 -29.70 -3.44 9.89
C ARG A 150 -29.20 -2.35 10.85
N PRO A 151 -30.10 -1.69 11.61
CA PRO A 151 -29.76 -0.47 12.37
C PRO A 151 -28.66 -0.62 13.40
N ARG A 152 -28.43 -1.84 13.91
CA ARG A 152 -27.44 -2.13 14.96
C ARG A 152 -26.25 -2.95 14.47
N ALA A 153 -26.29 -3.48 13.25
CA ALA A 153 -25.21 -4.28 12.70
C ALA A 153 -24.06 -3.36 12.24
N PRO A 154 -22.79 -3.70 12.55
CA PRO A 154 -21.65 -2.92 12.07
C PRO A 154 -21.56 -2.97 10.54
N LEU A 155 -21.27 -1.81 9.95
CA LEU A 155 -20.84 -1.74 8.55
C LEU A 155 -19.33 -1.95 8.50
N ARG A 156 -18.93 -3.04 7.88
CA ARG A 156 -17.50 -3.36 7.66
C ARG A 156 -17.11 -3.00 6.24
N ILE A 157 -16.10 -2.18 6.12
CA ILE A 157 -15.56 -1.69 4.86
C ILE A 157 -14.11 -2.19 4.74
N TRP A 158 -13.78 -2.81 3.62
CA TRP A 158 -12.43 -3.25 3.34
C TRP A 158 -11.83 -2.46 2.19
N SER A 159 -10.79 -1.68 2.50
CA SER A 159 -9.93 -1.01 1.53
C SER A 159 -8.79 -1.96 1.17
N ALA A 160 -8.97 -2.71 0.09
CA ALA A 160 -8.00 -3.66 -0.43
C ALA A 160 -6.97 -2.95 -1.32
N ALA A 161 -5.67 -3.23 -1.13
CA ALA A 161 -4.57 -2.54 -1.78
C ALA A 161 -4.55 -1.03 -1.46
N CYS A 162 -4.63 -0.70 -0.17
CA CYS A 162 -4.78 0.68 0.31
C CYS A 162 -3.56 1.58 0.10
N CYS A 163 -2.45 1.03 -0.36
CA CYS A 163 -1.20 1.73 -0.61
C CYS A 163 -0.72 2.52 0.63
N THR A 164 -0.55 3.82 0.53
CA THR A 164 -0.12 4.70 1.64
C THR A 164 -1.28 5.25 2.49
N GLY A 165 -2.48 4.72 2.31
CA GLY A 165 -3.61 4.94 3.23
C GLY A 165 -4.55 6.07 2.85
N GLU A 166 -4.36 6.76 1.72
CA GLU A 166 -5.23 7.85 1.29
C GLU A 166 -6.67 7.39 1.05
N GLU A 167 -6.88 6.17 0.53
CA GLU A 167 -8.22 5.66 0.30
C GLU A 167 -9.00 5.41 1.60
N PRO A 168 -8.53 4.62 2.58
CA PRO A 168 -9.27 4.39 3.81
C PRO A 168 -9.50 5.67 4.62
N VAL A 169 -8.58 6.63 4.55
CA VAL A 169 -8.75 7.94 5.18
C VAL A 169 -9.82 8.76 4.44
N SER A 170 -9.83 8.76 3.10
CA SER A 170 -10.89 9.43 2.32
C SER A 170 -12.28 8.85 2.61
N LEU A 171 -12.39 7.51 2.76
CA LEU A 171 -13.61 6.84 3.18
C LEU A 171 -14.06 7.30 4.58
N ALA A 172 -13.13 7.38 5.52
CA ALA A 172 -13.43 7.85 6.87
C ALA A 172 -13.89 9.31 6.90
N ILE A 173 -13.25 10.20 6.12
CA ILE A 173 -13.64 11.62 5.99
C ILE A 173 -15.07 11.72 5.43
N ALA A 174 -15.38 11.04 4.32
CA ALA A 174 -16.71 11.08 3.71
C ALA A 174 -17.82 10.59 4.65
N LEU A 175 -17.55 9.53 5.41
CA LEU A 175 -18.48 9.01 6.41
C LEU A 175 -18.64 9.94 7.62
N ALA A 176 -17.57 10.65 8.00
CA ALA A 176 -17.62 11.65 9.07
C ALA A 176 -18.42 12.88 8.65
N GLU A 177 -18.21 13.39 7.43
CA GLU A 177 -18.97 14.51 6.87
C GLU A 177 -20.46 14.19 6.72
N ALA A 178 -20.79 12.94 6.40
CA ALA A 178 -22.16 12.44 6.39
C ALA A 178 -22.75 12.23 7.80
N GLY A 179 -22.01 12.49 8.88
CA GLY A 179 -22.43 12.27 10.26
C GLY A 179 -22.55 10.80 10.67
N LEU A 180 -22.13 9.88 9.80
CA LEU A 180 -22.33 8.44 10.03
C LEU A 180 -21.25 7.85 10.95
N LEU A 181 -20.03 8.32 10.87
CA LEU A 181 -18.91 7.73 11.62
C LEU A 181 -19.08 7.86 13.14
N ALA A 182 -19.65 8.96 13.60
CA ALA A 182 -19.95 9.16 15.03
C ALA A 182 -21.24 8.51 15.50
N ALA A 183 -22.21 8.35 14.59
CA ALA A 183 -23.58 7.92 14.92
C ALA A 183 -23.82 6.40 14.73
N ARG A 184 -22.95 5.70 14.01
CA ARG A 184 -23.14 4.32 13.60
C ARG A 184 -21.91 3.45 13.83
N PRO A 185 -22.07 2.15 14.08
CA PRO A 185 -20.95 1.22 14.18
C PRO A 185 -20.34 0.95 12.80
N ILE A 186 -19.22 1.60 12.50
CA ILE A 186 -18.49 1.45 11.24
C ILE A 186 -17.07 1.00 11.55
N GLU A 187 -16.62 -0.01 10.81
CA GLU A 187 -15.26 -0.55 10.88
C GLU A 187 -14.64 -0.47 9.49
N ILE A 188 -13.50 0.21 9.36
CA ILE A 188 -12.73 0.29 8.13
C ILE A 188 -11.45 -0.53 8.34
N VAL A 189 -11.28 -1.56 7.51
CA VAL A 189 -10.07 -2.39 7.47
C VAL A 189 -9.31 -2.07 6.19
N ALA A 190 -8.01 -1.84 6.31
CA ALA A 190 -7.15 -1.56 5.18
C ALA A 190 -6.02 -2.60 5.10
N SER A 191 -5.70 -3.04 3.89
CA SER A 191 -4.61 -3.98 3.64
C SER A 191 -3.87 -3.66 2.34
N ASP A 192 -2.59 -4.03 2.29
CA ASP A 192 -1.77 -3.94 1.10
C ASP A 192 -0.77 -5.11 1.07
N GLY A 193 -0.31 -5.49 -0.13
CA GLY A 193 0.70 -6.53 -0.29
C GLY A 193 2.11 -6.07 0.07
N SER A 194 2.35 -4.75 0.18
CA SER A 194 3.63 -4.14 0.55
C SER A 194 3.62 -3.74 2.03
N ALA A 195 4.50 -4.36 2.82
CA ALA A 195 4.67 -4.00 4.22
C ALA A 195 5.18 -2.56 4.39
N ALA A 196 6.04 -2.09 3.49
CA ALA A 196 6.56 -0.73 3.51
C ALA A 196 5.47 0.32 3.24
N LEU A 197 4.51 0.03 2.35
CA LEU A 197 3.35 0.91 2.11
C LEU A 197 2.44 0.97 3.34
N ILE A 198 2.17 -0.16 3.97
CA ILE A 198 1.40 -0.22 5.22
C ILE A 198 2.07 0.59 6.33
N GLU A 199 3.39 0.49 6.48
CA GLU A 199 4.11 1.27 7.48
C GLU A 199 4.05 2.78 7.20
N ARG A 200 4.07 3.18 5.92
CA ARG A 200 3.85 4.58 5.53
C ARG A 200 2.43 5.03 5.82
N ALA A 201 1.43 4.19 5.53
CA ALA A 201 0.04 4.47 5.85
C ALA A 201 -0.18 4.65 7.36
N ARG A 202 0.47 3.82 8.19
CA ARG A 202 0.43 3.94 9.66
C ARG A 202 0.96 5.27 10.18
N ARG A 203 2.01 5.80 9.55
CA ARG A 203 2.56 7.11 9.94
C ARG A 203 1.62 8.27 9.63
N GLY A 204 0.71 8.13 8.67
CA GLY A 204 -0.28 9.16 8.33
C GLY A 204 0.33 10.48 7.84
N LEU A 205 1.55 10.44 7.28
CA LEU A 205 2.24 11.63 6.78
C LEU A 205 2.14 11.68 5.26
N TYR A 206 1.50 12.72 4.76
CA TYR A 206 1.17 12.88 3.35
C TYR A 206 1.82 14.13 2.76
N GLY A 207 2.39 14.00 1.55
CA GLY A 207 2.94 15.12 0.81
C GLY A 207 1.92 15.76 -0.14
N GLU A 208 2.28 16.85 -0.79
CA GLU A 208 1.40 17.59 -1.72
C GLU A 208 0.79 16.74 -2.82
N ARG A 209 1.52 15.73 -3.33
CA ARG A 209 1.00 14.82 -4.36
C ARG A 209 -0.23 14.03 -3.92
N SER A 210 -0.34 13.74 -2.63
CA SER A 210 -1.52 13.05 -2.08
C SER A 210 -2.78 13.92 -2.14
N PHE A 211 -2.64 15.23 -2.23
CA PHE A 211 -3.75 16.20 -2.26
C PHE A 211 -4.06 16.76 -3.66
N ARG A 212 -3.43 16.24 -4.73
CA ARG A 212 -3.53 16.78 -6.09
C ARG A 212 -4.94 16.87 -6.67
N GLN A 213 -5.86 16.03 -6.19
CA GLN A 213 -7.28 16.03 -6.60
C GLN A 213 -8.24 16.44 -5.47
N LEU A 214 -7.71 16.97 -4.38
CA LEU A 214 -8.56 17.46 -3.31
C LEU A 214 -9.42 18.65 -3.82
N PRO A 215 -10.75 18.62 -3.61
CA PRO A 215 -11.60 19.75 -3.94
C PRO A 215 -11.08 21.04 -3.30
N PRO A 216 -11.14 22.21 -3.99
CA PRO A 216 -10.64 23.47 -3.44
C PRO A 216 -11.24 23.85 -2.07
N ALA A 217 -12.48 23.44 -1.82
CA ALA A 217 -13.16 23.69 -0.54
C ALA A 217 -12.59 22.87 0.65
N MET A 218 -11.75 21.87 0.37
CA MET A 218 -11.12 21.00 1.37
C MET A 218 -9.62 21.24 1.52
N ARG A 219 -9.07 22.21 0.82
CA ARG A 219 -7.64 22.59 0.88
C ARG A 219 -7.34 23.59 1.97
#